data_667428810811de8506b072bfccc88eed
#
_entry.id   667428810811de8506b072bfccc88eed
#
_cell.length_a   1.000
_cell.length_b   1.000
_cell.length_c   1.000
_cell.angle_alpha   90.00
_cell.angle_beta   90.00
_cell.angle_gamma   90.00
#
_symmetry.space_group_name_H-M   'P 1'
#
loop_
_entity.id
_entity.type
_entity.pdbx_description
1 polymer ?
#
loop_
_entity_poly.entity_id
_entity_poly.type
_entity_poly.pdbx_seq_one_letter_code
_entity_poly.pdbx_strand_id
1 'polypeptide(L)'
;TGESEIYADKKIFEIDLKKYSGDDDSLKKIREDYTNIYAVTDDKYDEKEFSMKVKKEDQIKTKGIEVGHIFYFSDKYSKPMNCLIDDKSGKKTSVKMGSYGIGVSRLVGAAIEANYINNVMKWPKSISPFDVVIIPSISKNNKENLQKADKIYKDLKKQNIDVLLDDVDENMSNKFKKHDLIGIPYQIIIGSKSEENNFEFKELNSTIEILSLEDIQIKLKN
;
A
#
# COMPACT_ATOMS: atom_id res chain seq x y z
N THR A 1 -14.32 -6.52 1.66
CA THR A 1 -14.89 -5.27 1.11
C THR A 1 -14.94 -5.22 -0.42
N GLY A 2 -14.43 -6.23 -1.14
CA GLY A 2 -14.61 -6.39 -2.57
C GLY A 2 -16.03 -6.82 -2.86
N GLU A 3 -16.90 -5.87 -3.15
CA GLU A 3 -18.35 -6.14 -3.32
C GLU A 3 -18.71 -6.34 -4.79
N SER A 4 -17.99 -5.71 -5.73
CA SER A 4 -18.26 -5.83 -7.15
C SER A 4 -17.50 -6.98 -7.77
N GLU A 5 -18.19 -7.78 -8.59
CA GLU A 5 -17.53 -8.72 -9.47
C GLU A 5 -16.93 -7.96 -10.66
N ILE A 6 -15.71 -8.29 -11.01
CA ILE A 6 -14.97 -7.71 -12.13
C ILE A 6 -14.76 -8.79 -13.18
N TYR A 7 -15.11 -8.48 -14.41
CA TYR A 7 -14.85 -9.29 -15.60
C TYR A 7 -13.83 -8.58 -16.47
N ALA A 8 -12.67 -9.19 -16.67
CA ALA A 8 -11.57 -8.51 -17.35
C ALA A 8 -10.69 -9.47 -18.18
N ASP A 9 -9.93 -8.88 -19.09
CA ASP A 9 -8.77 -9.53 -19.70
C ASP A 9 -7.60 -9.53 -18.70
N LYS A 10 -6.98 -10.70 -18.49
CA LYS A 10 -5.85 -10.85 -17.57
C LYS A 10 -4.66 -9.92 -17.86
N LYS A 11 -4.55 -9.41 -19.07
CA LYS A 11 -3.54 -8.41 -19.46
C LYS A 11 -3.56 -7.14 -18.62
N ILE A 12 -4.68 -6.85 -17.93
CA ILE A 12 -4.75 -5.70 -17.02
C ILE A 12 -3.70 -5.78 -15.89
N PHE A 13 -3.30 -6.99 -15.49
CA PHE A 13 -2.26 -7.21 -14.48
C PHE A 13 -0.83 -7.15 -15.05
N GLU A 14 -0.68 -7.10 -16.37
CA GLU A 14 0.63 -7.00 -17.03
C GLU A 14 1.12 -5.56 -17.17
N ILE A 15 0.26 -4.58 -16.84
CA ILE A 15 0.61 -3.16 -16.90
C ILE A 15 1.59 -2.84 -15.76
N ASP A 16 2.83 -2.56 -16.13
CA ASP A 16 3.88 -2.15 -15.19
C ASP A 16 3.86 -0.63 -15.00
N LEU A 17 3.29 -0.17 -13.89
CA LEU A 17 3.18 1.25 -13.57
C LEU A 17 4.54 1.96 -13.44
N LYS A 18 5.62 1.23 -13.16
CA LYS A 18 6.97 1.80 -13.04
C LYS A 18 7.53 2.30 -14.37
N LYS A 19 6.93 1.91 -15.49
CA LYS A 19 7.32 2.36 -16.84
C LYS A 19 6.81 3.75 -17.20
N TYR A 20 5.93 4.33 -16.38
CA TYR A 20 5.34 5.63 -16.64
C TYR A 20 5.96 6.68 -15.70
N SER A 21 6.47 7.77 -16.29
CA SER A 21 6.79 9.00 -15.56
C SER A 21 5.50 9.78 -15.29
N GLY A 22 5.53 10.75 -14.39
CA GLY A 22 4.35 11.56 -14.06
C GLY A 22 4.05 12.69 -15.05
N ASP A 23 4.68 12.72 -16.23
CA ASP A 23 4.45 13.74 -17.27
C ASP A 23 3.17 13.49 -18.09
N ASP A 24 2.70 14.52 -18.78
CA ASP A 24 1.44 14.50 -19.52
C ASP A 24 1.37 13.42 -20.61
N ASP A 25 2.48 13.10 -21.26
CA ASP A 25 2.51 12.10 -22.33
C ASP A 25 2.45 10.70 -21.75
N SER A 26 3.15 10.44 -20.66
CA SER A 26 3.03 9.20 -19.89
C SER A 26 1.62 9.01 -19.32
N LEU A 27 0.97 10.07 -18.81
CA LEU A 27 -0.41 10.00 -18.32
C LEU A 27 -1.41 9.69 -19.45
N LYS A 28 -1.21 10.23 -20.65
CA LYS A 28 -2.02 9.87 -21.82
C LYS A 28 -1.82 8.40 -22.18
N LYS A 29 -0.57 7.95 -22.22
CA LYS A 29 -0.23 6.57 -22.58
C LYS A 29 -0.81 5.57 -21.59
N ILE A 30 -0.68 5.79 -20.28
CA ILE A 30 -1.25 4.89 -19.28
C ILE A 30 -2.78 4.80 -19.41
N ARG A 31 -3.45 5.94 -19.68
CA ARG A 31 -4.88 5.95 -19.93
C ARG A 31 -5.23 5.09 -21.15
N GLU A 32 -4.49 5.21 -22.24
CA GLU A 32 -4.71 4.43 -23.46
C GLU A 32 -4.48 2.95 -23.22
N ASP A 33 -3.40 2.59 -22.54
CA ASP A 33 -3.06 1.20 -22.23
C ASP A 33 -4.16 0.55 -21.37
N TYR A 34 -4.69 1.24 -20.35
CA TYR A 34 -5.79 0.73 -19.54
C TYR A 34 -7.13 0.68 -20.31
N THR A 35 -7.47 1.71 -21.07
CA THR A 35 -8.77 1.78 -21.75
C THR A 35 -8.87 0.84 -22.96
N ASN A 36 -7.76 0.35 -23.47
CA ASN A 36 -7.70 -0.65 -24.53
C ASN A 36 -7.88 -2.09 -24.03
N ILE A 37 -7.80 -2.30 -22.71
CA ILE A 37 -8.01 -3.61 -22.09
C ILE A 37 -9.46 -3.71 -21.60
N TYR A 38 -10.14 -4.80 -21.93
CA TYR A 38 -11.50 -5.01 -21.46
C TYR A 38 -11.51 -5.26 -19.95
N ALA A 39 -12.24 -4.43 -19.22
CA ALA A 39 -12.51 -4.62 -17.80
C ALA A 39 -13.82 -3.90 -17.46
N VAL A 40 -14.77 -4.63 -16.88
CA VAL A 40 -16.09 -4.11 -16.48
C VAL A 40 -16.52 -4.70 -15.14
N THR A 41 -17.38 -3.98 -14.46
CA THR A 41 -18.11 -4.46 -13.28
C THR A 41 -19.36 -5.25 -13.70
N ASP A 42 -19.93 -6.01 -12.78
CA ASP A 42 -21.11 -6.84 -13.00
C ASP A 42 -22.33 -6.07 -13.54
N ASP A 43 -22.51 -4.81 -13.15
CA ASP A 43 -23.56 -3.92 -13.66
C ASP A 43 -23.43 -3.58 -15.16
N LYS A 44 -22.25 -3.73 -15.73
CA LYS A 44 -21.93 -3.47 -17.16
C LYS A 44 -21.53 -4.72 -17.93
N TYR A 45 -21.57 -5.87 -17.28
CA TYR A 45 -21.17 -7.13 -17.90
C TYR A 45 -22.17 -7.59 -18.97
N ASP A 46 -21.67 -7.89 -20.16
CA ASP A 46 -22.38 -8.60 -21.21
C ASP A 46 -21.53 -9.78 -21.69
N GLU A 47 -22.10 -10.99 -21.56
CA GLU A 47 -21.39 -12.23 -21.87
C GLU A 47 -20.96 -12.34 -23.33
N LYS A 48 -21.78 -11.84 -24.26
CA LYS A 48 -21.48 -11.88 -25.70
C LYS A 48 -20.33 -10.92 -26.02
N GLU A 49 -20.40 -9.71 -25.48
CA GLU A 49 -19.34 -8.71 -25.64
C GLU A 49 -18.02 -9.21 -25.04
N PHE A 50 -18.07 -9.77 -23.82
CA PHE A 50 -16.89 -10.31 -23.17
C PHE A 50 -16.23 -11.43 -23.98
N SER A 51 -17.04 -12.39 -24.46
CA SER A 51 -16.55 -13.52 -25.27
C SER A 51 -16.02 -13.11 -26.63
N MET A 52 -16.53 -12.00 -27.21
CA MET A 52 -16.00 -11.45 -28.45
C MET A 52 -14.69 -10.69 -28.27
N LYS A 53 -14.54 -9.96 -27.15
CA LYS A 53 -13.39 -9.09 -26.91
C LYS A 53 -12.21 -9.77 -26.23
N VAL A 54 -12.48 -10.81 -25.43
CA VAL A 54 -11.46 -11.48 -24.61
C VAL A 54 -11.47 -12.98 -24.89
N LYS A 55 -10.34 -13.55 -25.27
CA LYS A 55 -10.18 -14.97 -25.49
C LYS A 55 -10.45 -15.74 -24.19
N LYS A 56 -11.04 -16.92 -24.29
CA LYS A 56 -11.47 -17.72 -23.14
C LYS A 56 -10.34 -17.98 -22.14
N GLU A 57 -9.12 -18.23 -22.62
CA GLU A 57 -7.93 -18.44 -21.79
C GLU A 57 -7.40 -17.17 -21.07
N ASP A 58 -7.85 -15.99 -21.52
CA ASP A 58 -7.48 -14.70 -20.97
C ASP A 58 -8.58 -14.08 -20.09
N GLN A 59 -9.76 -14.73 -20.04
CA GLN A 59 -10.89 -14.26 -19.26
C GLN A 59 -10.64 -14.48 -17.78
N ILE A 60 -10.81 -13.43 -16.98
CA ILE A 60 -10.81 -13.52 -15.53
C ILE A 60 -12.11 -12.98 -14.96
N LYS A 61 -12.54 -13.61 -13.88
CA LYS A 61 -13.60 -13.14 -13.00
C LYS A 61 -13.03 -13.05 -11.59
N THR A 62 -13.07 -11.88 -11.00
CA THR A 62 -12.54 -11.65 -9.66
C THR A 62 -13.39 -10.63 -8.91
N LYS A 63 -13.17 -10.48 -7.62
CA LYS A 63 -13.75 -9.38 -6.86
C LYS A 63 -12.78 -8.21 -6.82
N GLY A 64 -13.32 -7.00 -6.94
CA GLY A 64 -12.56 -5.77 -6.87
C GLY A 64 -13.01 -4.88 -5.72
N ILE A 65 -12.08 -4.11 -5.18
CA ILE A 65 -12.36 -3.07 -4.18
C ILE A 65 -12.28 -1.73 -4.89
N GLU A 66 -13.37 -0.95 -4.88
CA GLU A 66 -13.38 0.40 -5.40
C GLU A 66 -12.58 1.32 -4.45
N VAL A 67 -11.36 1.64 -4.81
CA VAL A 67 -10.50 2.55 -4.03
C VAL A 67 -10.64 4.01 -4.42
N GLY A 68 -11.16 4.28 -5.61
CA GLY A 68 -11.40 5.63 -6.11
C GLY A 68 -12.30 5.62 -7.33
N HIS A 69 -12.85 6.79 -7.66
CA HIS A 69 -13.75 6.97 -8.79
C HIS A 69 -13.48 8.28 -9.51
N ILE A 70 -13.54 8.25 -10.84
CA ILE A 70 -13.44 9.42 -11.70
C ILE A 70 -14.77 9.61 -12.40
N PHE A 71 -15.37 10.79 -12.26
CA PHE A 71 -16.59 11.18 -12.93
C PHE A 71 -16.30 12.22 -14.01
N TYR A 72 -16.72 11.98 -15.22
CA TYR A 72 -16.66 12.95 -16.30
C TYR A 72 -18.08 13.44 -16.62
N PHE A 73 -18.38 14.67 -16.25
CA PHE A 73 -19.70 15.28 -16.44
C PHE A 73 -19.83 16.06 -17.74
N SER A 74 -18.74 16.30 -18.46
CA SER A 74 -18.73 17.16 -19.66
C SER A 74 -19.37 18.54 -19.34
N ASP A 75 -20.38 18.95 -20.08
CA ASP A 75 -21.10 20.21 -19.89
C ASP A 75 -22.49 20.04 -19.22
N LYS A 76 -22.76 18.87 -18.63
CA LYS A 76 -24.04 18.52 -18.01
C LYS A 76 -24.49 19.58 -16.97
N TYR A 77 -23.58 20.13 -16.19
CA TYR A 77 -23.88 21.13 -15.16
C TYR A 77 -23.54 22.54 -15.61
N SER A 78 -22.46 22.74 -16.31
CA SER A 78 -21.99 24.05 -16.76
C SER A 78 -22.91 24.70 -17.78
N LYS A 79 -23.51 23.92 -18.67
CA LYS A 79 -24.44 24.41 -19.69
C LYS A 79 -25.73 24.97 -19.10
N PRO A 80 -26.48 24.31 -18.22
CA PRO A 80 -27.65 24.86 -17.54
C PRO A 80 -27.33 26.07 -16.67
N MET A 81 -26.12 26.12 -16.09
CA MET A 81 -25.64 27.24 -15.26
C MET A 81 -25.13 28.42 -16.11
N ASN A 82 -25.13 28.32 -17.43
CA ASN A 82 -24.58 29.31 -18.36
C ASN A 82 -23.10 29.67 -18.04
N CYS A 83 -22.33 28.68 -17.58
CA CYS A 83 -20.92 28.84 -17.26
C CYS A 83 -20.08 28.73 -18.55
N LEU A 84 -19.83 29.89 -19.16
CA LEU A 84 -19.18 30.00 -20.45
C LEU A 84 -17.79 30.62 -20.32
N ILE A 85 -16.87 30.17 -21.14
CA ILE A 85 -15.53 30.75 -21.33
C ILE A 85 -15.30 31.02 -22.80
N ASP A 86 -14.39 31.91 -23.11
CA ASP A 86 -13.90 32.08 -24.49
C ASP A 86 -12.81 31.06 -24.78
N ASP A 87 -12.98 30.30 -25.85
CA ASP A 87 -11.93 29.40 -26.36
C ASP A 87 -10.80 30.21 -27.04
N LYS A 88 -9.77 29.52 -27.52
CA LYS A 88 -8.63 30.15 -28.19
C LYS A 88 -9.01 30.96 -29.46
N SER A 89 -10.18 30.73 -30.00
CA SER A 89 -10.73 31.45 -31.17
C SER A 89 -11.66 32.61 -30.78
N GLY A 90 -11.88 32.85 -29.47
CA GLY A 90 -12.81 33.84 -28.95
C GLY A 90 -14.27 33.38 -28.98
N LYS A 91 -14.56 32.11 -29.24
CA LYS A 91 -15.91 31.56 -29.25
C LYS A 91 -16.33 31.14 -27.84
N LYS A 92 -17.54 31.51 -27.44
CA LYS A 92 -18.13 31.07 -26.17
C LYS A 92 -18.36 29.55 -26.18
N THR A 93 -17.83 28.88 -25.17
CA THR A 93 -18.00 27.43 -24.97
C THR A 93 -18.28 27.12 -23.52
N SER A 94 -19.08 26.07 -23.27
CA SER A 94 -19.37 25.63 -21.91
C SER A 94 -18.14 24.94 -21.31
N VAL A 95 -17.86 25.21 -20.05
CA VAL A 95 -16.76 24.58 -19.30
C VAL A 95 -17.02 23.08 -19.20
N LYS A 96 -15.99 22.27 -19.48
CA LYS A 96 -16.04 20.84 -19.20
C LYS A 96 -15.74 20.57 -17.74
N MET A 97 -16.52 19.70 -17.13
CA MET A 97 -16.44 19.39 -15.69
C MET A 97 -16.11 17.92 -15.48
N GLY A 98 -15.29 17.67 -14.48
CA GLY A 98 -15.03 16.35 -13.95
C GLY A 98 -14.92 16.40 -12.42
N SER A 99 -15.07 15.27 -11.79
CA SER A 99 -14.83 15.07 -10.36
C SER A 99 -14.08 13.77 -10.16
N TYR A 100 -13.32 13.71 -9.09
CA TYR A 100 -12.62 12.48 -8.70
C TYR A 100 -12.48 12.43 -7.18
N GLY A 101 -12.41 11.22 -6.66
CA GLY A 101 -12.25 10.99 -5.23
C GLY A 101 -11.54 9.68 -4.95
N ILE A 102 -10.87 9.63 -3.81
CA ILE A 102 -10.23 8.44 -3.27
C ILE A 102 -10.81 8.16 -1.89
N GLY A 103 -11.20 6.92 -1.63
CA GLY A 103 -11.68 6.46 -0.33
C GLY A 103 -10.51 6.19 0.61
N VAL A 104 -9.94 7.23 1.24
CA VAL A 104 -8.71 7.12 2.06
C VAL A 104 -8.88 6.09 3.17
N SER A 105 -9.98 6.10 3.90
CA SER A 105 -10.26 5.09 4.95
C SER A 105 -10.48 3.69 4.38
N ARG A 106 -11.08 3.58 3.19
CA ARG A 106 -11.25 2.30 2.49
C ARG A 106 -9.91 1.71 2.04
N LEU A 107 -8.91 2.55 1.71
CA LEU A 107 -7.57 2.10 1.35
C LEU A 107 -6.89 1.29 2.46
N VAL A 108 -7.13 1.63 3.72
CA VAL A 108 -6.60 0.86 4.86
C VAL A 108 -7.13 -0.58 4.82
N GLY A 109 -8.45 -0.76 4.70
CA GLY A 109 -9.08 -2.08 4.58
C GLY A 109 -8.62 -2.83 3.33
N ALA A 110 -8.53 -2.13 2.19
CA ALA A 110 -8.08 -2.71 0.93
C ALA A 110 -6.62 -3.19 1.00
N ALA A 111 -5.74 -2.42 1.62
CA ALA A 111 -4.35 -2.80 1.82
C ALA A 111 -4.21 -4.02 2.73
N ILE A 112 -5.00 -4.08 3.81
CA ILE A 112 -5.03 -5.24 4.71
C ILE A 112 -5.49 -6.49 3.94
N GLU A 113 -6.62 -6.40 3.24
CA GLU A 113 -7.17 -7.55 2.50
C GLU A 113 -6.21 -8.04 1.40
N ALA A 114 -5.58 -7.13 0.66
CA ALA A 114 -4.65 -7.48 -0.42
C ALA A 114 -3.32 -8.07 0.07
N ASN A 115 -2.93 -7.79 1.32
CA ASN A 115 -1.63 -8.20 1.85
C ASN A 115 -1.74 -9.18 3.03
N TYR A 116 -2.94 -9.74 3.28
CA TYR A 116 -3.16 -10.77 4.30
C TYR A 116 -2.88 -12.14 3.69
N ILE A 117 -1.74 -12.72 4.01
CA ILE A 117 -1.28 -14.00 3.48
C ILE A 117 -0.86 -14.90 4.65
N ASN A 118 -1.31 -16.16 4.66
CA ASN A 118 -0.96 -17.16 5.68
C ASN A 118 -1.24 -16.70 7.12
N ASN A 119 -2.38 -16.06 7.34
CA ASN A 119 -2.81 -15.51 8.64
C ASN A 119 -1.93 -14.39 9.18
N VAL A 120 -1.16 -13.74 8.33
CA VAL A 120 -0.33 -12.59 8.69
C VAL A 120 -0.56 -11.45 7.72
N MET A 121 -0.72 -10.26 8.27
CA MET A 121 -0.73 -9.01 7.51
C MET A 121 0.70 -8.49 7.40
N LYS A 122 1.15 -8.20 6.18
CA LYS A 122 2.43 -7.51 5.94
C LYS A 122 2.17 -6.23 5.16
N TRP A 123 2.39 -5.09 5.78
CA TRP A 123 2.25 -3.80 5.09
C TRP A 123 3.28 -3.66 3.96
N PRO A 124 2.87 -3.19 2.77
CA PRO A 124 3.83 -2.69 1.79
C PRO A 124 4.67 -1.56 2.39
N LYS A 125 5.98 -1.56 2.14
CA LYS A 125 6.91 -0.58 2.73
C LYS A 125 6.45 0.87 2.52
N SER A 126 5.88 1.19 1.35
CA SER A 126 5.43 2.55 0.99
C SER A 126 4.26 3.08 1.82
N ILE A 127 3.51 2.23 2.51
CA ILE A 127 2.33 2.60 3.32
C ILE A 127 2.36 1.97 4.71
N SER A 128 3.47 1.35 5.10
CA SER A 128 3.64 0.84 6.45
C SER A 128 3.64 2.00 7.46
N PRO A 129 2.92 1.89 8.58
CA PRO A 129 2.91 2.93 9.61
C PRO A 129 4.28 3.10 10.28
N PHE A 130 5.11 2.06 10.27
CA PHE A 130 6.49 2.05 10.75
C PHE A 130 7.33 1.12 9.89
N ASP A 131 8.60 1.46 9.69
CA ASP A 131 9.56 0.60 9.00
C ASP A 131 9.95 -0.58 9.88
N VAL A 132 10.13 -0.33 11.18
CA VAL A 132 10.63 -1.33 12.13
C VAL A 132 10.06 -1.13 13.52
N VAL A 133 9.86 -2.22 14.25
CA VAL A 133 9.58 -2.20 15.69
C VAL A 133 10.76 -2.72 16.49
N ILE A 134 11.11 -2.05 17.58
CA ILE A 134 12.09 -2.51 18.57
C ILE A 134 11.33 -3.13 19.73
N ILE A 135 11.65 -4.39 20.04
CA ILE A 135 10.96 -5.20 21.05
C ILE A 135 11.97 -5.61 22.14
N PRO A 136 12.15 -4.78 23.17
CA PRO A 136 12.99 -5.16 24.31
C PRO A 136 12.28 -6.14 25.24
N SER A 137 13.03 -7.12 25.73
CA SER A 137 12.64 -7.92 26.88
C SER A 137 12.83 -7.08 28.15
N ILE A 138 11.73 -6.69 28.76
CA ILE A 138 11.71 -5.84 29.94
C ILE A 138 11.38 -6.70 31.14
N SER A 139 12.09 -6.49 32.25
CA SER A 139 11.73 -7.05 33.57
C SER A 139 11.84 -5.98 34.65
N LYS A 140 11.07 -6.14 35.74
CA LYS A 140 11.06 -5.18 36.86
C LYS A 140 12.47 -4.92 37.42
N ASN A 141 13.35 -5.91 37.34
CA ASN A 141 14.69 -5.86 37.93
C ASN A 141 15.81 -5.56 36.91
N ASN A 142 15.49 -5.50 35.61
CA ASN A 142 16.47 -5.22 34.57
C ASN A 142 15.89 -4.32 33.51
N LYS A 143 16.31 -3.06 33.52
CA LYS A 143 15.94 -2.05 32.50
C LYS A 143 17.03 -1.84 31.44
N GLU A 144 18.10 -2.62 31.46
CA GLU A 144 19.23 -2.46 30.53
C GLU A 144 18.79 -2.62 29.06
N ASN A 145 17.96 -3.62 28.77
CA ASN A 145 17.43 -3.83 27.42
C ASN A 145 16.58 -2.65 26.95
N LEU A 146 15.82 -2.01 27.83
CA LEU A 146 15.04 -0.82 27.49
C LEU A 146 15.96 0.37 27.20
N GLN A 147 17.05 0.53 27.93
CA GLN A 147 18.04 1.59 27.66
C GLN A 147 18.76 1.37 26.33
N LYS A 148 19.15 0.12 25.99
CA LYS A 148 19.69 -0.25 24.70
C LYS A 148 18.67 0.04 23.58
N ALA A 149 17.42 -0.34 23.77
CA ALA A 149 16.33 -0.07 22.83
C ALA A 149 16.12 1.43 22.56
N ASP A 150 16.12 2.26 23.61
CA ASP A 150 15.98 3.71 23.49
C ASP A 150 17.15 4.34 22.70
N LYS A 151 18.38 3.84 22.91
CA LYS A 151 19.54 4.29 22.13
C LYS A 151 19.37 3.96 20.64
N ILE A 152 19.04 2.71 20.30
CA ILE A 152 18.82 2.26 18.92
C ILE A 152 17.65 3.06 18.29
N TYR A 153 16.55 3.23 19.02
CA TYR A 153 15.41 4.05 18.60
C TYR A 153 15.86 5.46 18.17
N LYS A 154 16.65 6.15 19.03
CA LYS A 154 17.14 7.50 18.74
C LYS A 154 18.09 7.52 17.53
N ASP A 155 18.91 6.51 17.37
CA ASP A 155 19.88 6.45 16.28
C ASP A 155 19.21 6.16 14.92
N LEU A 156 18.20 5.29 14.90
CA LEU A 156 17.38 5.04 13.70
C LEU A 156 16.52 6.26 13.33
N LYS A 157 15.90 6.92 14.30
CA LYS A 157 15.14 8.17 14.06
C LYS A 157 15.99 9.29 13.46
N LYS A 158 17.27 9.44 13.86
CA LYS A 158 18.19 10.41 13.24
C LYS A 158 18.44 10.12 11.75
N GLN A 159 18.22 8.88 11.31
CA GLN A 159 18.38 8.45 9.92
C GLN A 159 17.07 8.51 9.12
N ASN A 160 16.02 9.16 9.66
CA ASN A 160 14.67 9.24 9.07
C ASN A 160 14.01 7.86 8.84
N ILE A 161 14.29 6.89 9.70
CA ILE A 161 13.61 5.60 9.73
C ILE A 161 12.42 5.73 10.69
N ASP A 162 11.24 5.28 10.27
CA ASP A 162 10.06 5.26 11.10
C ASP A 162 10.05 4.05 12.03
N VAL A 163 10.28 4.32 13.32
CA VAL A 163 10.50 3.30 14.35
C VAL A 163 9.41 3.33 15.40
N LEU A 164 8.87 2.16 15.73
CA LEU A 164 8.05 1.94 16.92
C LEU A 164 8.92 1.31 18.02
N LEU A 165 8.89 1.86 19.23
CA LEU A 165 9.49 1.25 20.41
C LEU A 165 8.38 0.64 21.29
N ASP A 166 8.42 -0.68 21.53
CA ASP A 166 7.51 -1.34 22.46
C ASP A 166 8.09 -1.32 23.88
N ASP A 167 7.83 -0.25 24.60
CA ASP A 167 8.28 -0.03 25.98
C ASP A 167 7.35 -0.60 27.06
N VAL A 168 6.32 -1.36 26.66
CA VAL A 168 5.37 -1.98 27.59
C VAL A 168 6.03 -3.13 28.34
N ASP A 169 5.83 -3.19 29.68
CA ASP A 169 6.26 -4.33 30.51
C ASP A 169 5.27 -5.49 30.33
N GLU A 170 5.53 -6.31 29.32
CA GLU A 170 4.73 -7.46 28.93
C GLU A 170 5.64 -8.62 28.51
N ASN A 171 5.12 -9.87 28.58
CA ASN A 171 5.92 -11.01 28.16
C ASN A 171 6.17 -10.99 26.62
N MET A 172 7.33 -11.49 26.21
CA MET A 172 7.79 -11.45 24.82
C MET A 172 6.84 -12.16 23.85
N SER A 173 6.17 -13.24 24.29
CA SER A 173 5.23 -13.97 23.43
C SER A 173 4.03 -13.11 23.03
N ASN A 174 3.51 -12.28 23.95
CA ASN A 174 2.42 -11.36 23.67
C ASN A 174 2.89 -10.22 22.76
N LYS A 175 4.09 -9.67 23.01
CA LYS A 175 4.69 -8.64 22.16
C LYS A 175 4.82 -9.14 20.72
N PHE A 176 5.35 -10.35 20.50
CA PHE A 176 5.46 -10.93 19.16
C PHE A 176 4.10 -11.08 18.47
N LYS A 177 3.12 -11.68 19.15
CA LYS A 177 1.76 -11.82 18.59
C LYS A 177 1.14 -10.49 18.20
N LYS A 178 1.31 -9.48 19.04
CA LYS A 178 0.81 -8.11 18.80
C LYS A 178 1.45 -7.50 17.54
N HIS A 179 2.77 -7.57 17.43
CA HIS A 179 3.48 -6.97 16.31
C HIS A 179 3.34 -7.76 15.00
N ASP A 180 3.23 -9.08 15.07
CA ASP A 180 2.88 -9.92 13.92
C ASP A 180 1.47 -9.58 13.41
N LEU A 181 0.51 -9.29 14.30
CA LEU A 181 -0.85 -8.85 13.94
C LEU A 181 -0.88 -7.43 13.35
N ILE A 182 -0.07 -6.50 13.89
CA ILE A 182 0.05 -5.13 13.36
C ILE A 182 0.68 -5.15 11.97
N GLY A 183 1.58 -6.09 11.69
CA GLY A 183 2.15 -6.30 10.37
C GLY A 183 3.33 -5.39 10.04
N ILE A 184 4.06 -4.87 11.04
CA ILE A 184 5.28 -4.08 10.80
C ILE A 184 6.33 -4.96 10.11
N PRO A 185 6.94 -4.52 9.00
CA PRO A 185 7.78 -5.39 8.17
C PRO A 185 8.99 -5.98 8.89
N TYR A 186 9.62 -5.21 9.79
CA TYR A 186 10.85 -5.60 10.46
C TYR A 186 10.75 -5.47 11.98
N GLN A 187 11.43 -6.38 12.69
CA GLN A 187 11.47 -6.43 14.15
C GLN A 187 12.93 -6.53 14.61
N ILE A 188 13.35 -5.64 15.53
CA ILE A 188 14.61 -5.73 16.26
C ILE A 188 14.28 -6.22 17.66
N ILE A 189 14.81 -7.37 18.04
CA ILE A 189 14.52 -8.01 19.33
C ILE A 189 15.74 -7.82 20.22
N ILE A 190 15.52 -7.31 21.43
CA ILE A 190 16.59 -7.10 22.42
C ILE A 190 16.30 -7.99 23.62
N GLY A 191 17.02 -9.08 23.71
CA GLY A 191 16.84 -10.11 24.73
C GLY A 191 18.19 -10.64 25.25
N SER A 192 18.16 -11.84 25.83
CA SER A 192 19.36 -12.48 26.40
C SER A 192 20.43 -12.86 25.36
N LYS A 193 20.06 -12.92 24.07
CA LYS A 193 20.98 -13.23 22.97
C LYS A 193 21.54 -11.97 22.30
N SER A 194 21.11 -10.79 22.73
CA SER A 194 21.61 -9.53 22.20
C SER A 194 22.92 -9.16 22.89
N GLU A 195 23.96 -9.05 22.12
CA GLU A 195 25.27 -8.57 22.55
C GLU A 195 25.35 -7.04 22.46
N GLU A 196 26.53 -6.48 22.65
CA GLU A 196 26.72 -5.02 22.68
C GLU A 196 26.34 -4.35 21.35
N ASN A 197 26.60 -5.01 20.20
CA ASN A 197 26.30 -4.49 18.86
C ASN A 197 25.59 -5.50 17.93
N ASN A 198 25.18 -6.66 18.43
CA ASN A 198 24.48 -7.69 17.66
C ASN A 198 23.09 -7.93 18.23
N PHE A 199 22.08 -7.90 17.36
CA PHE A 199 20.66 -7.99 17.75
C PHE A 199 19.98 -9.09 16.94
N GLU A 200 18.97 -9.71 17.57
CA GLU A 200 18.05 -10.56 16.83
C GLU A 200 17.18 -9.70 15.93
N PHE A 201 17.25 -9.95 14.63
CA PHE A 201 16.48 -9.26 13.60
C PHE A 201 15.56 -10.23 12.90
N LYS A 202 14.33 -9.83 12.69
CA LYS A 202 13.33 -10.66 12.00
C LYS A 202 12.60 -9.82 10.95
N GLU A 203 12.61 -10.27 9.72
CA GLU A 203 11.63 -9.85 8.74
C GLU A 203 10.34 -10.63 9.00
N LEU A 204 9.18 -9.99 8.88
CA LEU A 204 7.88 -10.64 9.10
C LEU A 204 7.72 -11.86 8.17
N ASN A 205 7.31 -12.99 8.73
CA ASN A 205 7.24 -14.30 8.08
C ASN A 205 8.59 -14.96 7.73
N SER A 206 9.70 -14.44 8.25
CA SER A 206 11.03 -15.03 8.06
C SER A 206 11.63 -15.56 9.36
N THR A 207 12.74 -16.26 9.26
CA THR A 207 13.54 -16.72 10.40
C THR A 207 14.28 -15.55 11.04
N ILE A 208 14.61 -15.70 12.33
CA ILE A 208 15.42 -14.73 13.06
C ILE A 208 16.87 -14.85 12.60
N GLU A 209 17.50 -13.74 12.31
CA GLU A 209 18.93 -13.58 12.02
C GLU A 209 19.58 -12.80 13.16
N ILE A 210 20.89 -12.96 13.36
CA ILE A 210 21.67 -12.09 14.28
C ILE A 210 22.48 -11.14 13.40
N LEU A 211 22.24 -9.84 13.54
CA LEU A 211 22.84 -8.81 12.71
C LEU A 211 23.43 -7.69 13.55
N SER A 212 24.49 -7.05 13.03
CA SER A 212 24.99 -5.78 13.58
C SER A 212 23.98 -4.64 13.35
N LEU A 213 24.09 -3.57 14.13
CA LEU A 213 23.25 -2.40 13.93
C LEU A 213 23.46 -1.77 12.53
N GLU A 214 24.69 -1.79 12.03
CA GLU A 214 25.01 -1.30 10.69
C GLU A 214 24.32 -2.12 9.60
N ASP A 215 24.33 -3.46 9.69
CA ASP A 215 23.68 -4.35 8.72
C ASP A 215 22.17 -4.16 8.75
N ILE A 216 21.58 -3.99 9.96
CA ILE A 216 20.16 -3.67 10.11
C ILE A 216 19.81 -2.36 9.41
N GLN A 217 20.62 -1.31 9.61
CA GLN A 217 20.41 -0.01 8.97
C GLN A 217 20.48 -0.09 7.44
N ILE A 218 21.38 -0.91 6.89
CA ILE A 218 21.46 -1.17 5.44
C ILE A 218 20.18 -1.87 4.95
N LYS A 219 19.72 -2.90 5.66
CA LYS A 219 18.47 -3.62 5.30
C LYS A 219 17.22 -2.72 5.36
N LEU A 220 17.15 -1.81 6.31
CA LEU A 220 16.00 -0.89 6.44
C LEU A 220 15.95 0.18 5.34
N LYS A 221 17.08 0.54 4.73
CA LYS A 221 17.16 1.55 3.66
C LYS A 221 16.90 0.99 2.26
N ASN A 222 17.09 -0.31 2.06
CA ASN A 222 16.83 -1.02 0.79
C ASN A 222 15.37 -1.46 0.69
#